data_bf553d63f1adf63eb6e96e599e18f067
#
_entry.id   bf553d63f1adf63eb6e96e599e18f067
#
_cell.length_a   1.000
_cell.length_b   1.000
_cell.length_c   1.000
_cell.angle_alpha   90.00
_cell.angle_beta   90.00
_cell.angle_gamma   90.00
#
_symmetry.space_group_name_H-M   'P 1'
#
loop_
_entity.id
_entity.type
_entity.pdbx_description
1 polymer ?
#
loop_
_entity_poly.entity_id
_entity_poly.type
_entity_poly.pdbx_seq_one_letter_code
_entity_poly.pdbx_strand_id
1 'polypeptide(L)'
;MRGAHLSVARGEVAAITGQSGSGKSSLLYCLAGVLPVARGQVRFEGRPLGGLSDEEISTLRREHFGFVFQYGELLPELTIEENTALPLRLAGQRKGPALAAAGEVLGRLGLGGLRERRPSQVSGGQSQRVAVARALVHRPAVVFADEPTGSLDSANASAVLKEFLGLARSQGTAVVLVTHDPAVAAQADRRYSMTDGVLSPGEPL
;
A
#
# COMPACT_ATOMS: atom_id res chain seq x y z
N MET A 1 -1.72 -20.27 -6.55
CA MET A 1 -2.65 -19.49 -7.39
C MET A 1 -2.86 -20.20 -8.71
N ARG A 2 -4.09 -20.13 -9.25
CA ARG A 2 -4.49 -20.86 -10.46
C ARG A 2 -5.11 -19.84 -11.43
N GLY A 3 -4.30 -19.32 -12.40
CA GLY A 3 -4.81 -18.48 -13.50
C GLY A 3 -5.41 -17.11 -13.07
N ALA A 4 -4.75 -16.38 -12.18
CA ALA A 4 -5.21 -15.05 -11.79
C ALA A 4 -4.97 -14.05 -12.93
N HIS A 5 -6.03 -13.29 -13.29
CA HIS A 5 -5.96 -12.18 -14.24
C HIS A 5 -6.44 -10.90 -13.57
N LEU A 6 -5.56 -9.91 -13.47
CA LEU A 6 -5.82 -8.61 -12.85
C LEU A 6 -5.13 -7.53 -13.66
N SER A 7 -5.82 -6.43 -13.91
CA SER A 7 -5.24 -5.20 -14.44
C SER A 7 -5.77 -4.02 -13.64
N VAL A 8 -4.91 -3.05 -13.34
CA VAL A 8 -5.27 -1.85 -12.59
C VAL A 8 -4.72 -0.64 -13.34
N ALA A 9 -5.58 0.34 -13.60
CA ALA A 9 -5.20 1.58 -14.27
C ALA A 9 -4.63 2.60 -13.25
N ARG A 10 -4.00 3.66 -13.75
CA ARG A 10 -3.53 4.77 -12.91
C ARG A 10 -4.70 5.41 -12.16
N GLY A 11 -4.54 5.63 -10.86
CA GLY A 11 -5.55 6.20 -9.98
C GLY A 11 -6.72 5.28 -9.64
N GLU A 12 -6.76 4.06 -10.21
CA GLU A 12 -7.79 3.06 -9.93
C GLU A 12 -7.52 2.34 -8.62
N VAL A 13 -8.56 2.06 -7.88
CA VAL A 13 -8.53 1.25 -6.66
C VAL A 13 -9.13 -0.12 -6.96
N ALA A 14 -8.35 -1.18 -6.87
CA ALA A 14 -8.78 -2.56 -7.00
C ALA A 14 -8.74 -3.28 -5.64
N ALA A 15 -9.86 -3.85 -5.21
CA ALA A 15 -9.94 -4.65 -3.99
C ALA A 15 -10.03 -6.14 -4.32
N ILE A 16 -9.27 -6.94 -3.57
CA ILE A 16 -9.29 -8.41 -3.63
C ILE A 16 -9.83 -8.92 -2.30
N THR A 17 -11.01 -9.53 -2.32
CA THR A 17 -11.66 -10.10 -1.13
C THR A 17 -11.52 -11.62 -1.10
N GLY A 18 -11.77 -12.23 0.05
CA GLY A 18 -11.77 -13.68 0.22
C GLY A 18 -11.42 -14.10 1.63
N GLN A 19 -11.64 -15.38 1.95
CA GLN A 19 -11.35 -15.92 3.28
C GLN A 19 -9.85 -15.92 3.60
N SER A 20 -9.51 -16.01 4.89
CA SER A 20 -8.12 -16.22 5.30
C SER A 20 -7.56 -17.50 4.66
N GLY A 21 -6.31 -17.45 4.21
CA GLY A 21 -5.67 -18.58 3.53
C GLY A 21 -6.03 -18.75 2.05
N SER A 22 -6.92 -17.96 1.46
CA SER A 22 -7.28 -18.08 0.03
C SER A 22 -6.16 -17.67 -0.94
N GLY A 23 -5.08 -17.01 -0.46
CA GLY A 23 -3.90 -16.63 -1.24
C GLY A 23 -3.82 -15.15 -1.60
N LYS A 24 -4.67 -14.28 -1.03
CA LYS A 24 -4.70 -12.82 -1.33
C LYS A 24 -3.35 -12.12 -1.12
N SER A 25 -2.75 -12.27 0.06
CA SER A 25 -1.44 -11.67 0.36
C SER A 25 -0.35 -12.23 -0.55
N SER A 26 -0.40 -13.53 -0.86
CA SER A 26 0.55 -14.14 -1.81
C SER A 26 0.41 -13.53 -3.21
N LEU A 27 -0.83 -13.29 -3.68
CA LEU A 27 -1.06 -12.60 -4.95
C LEU A 27 -0.52 -11.18 -4.90
N LEU A 28 -0.81 -10.43 -3.84
CA LEU A 28 -0.31 -9.06 -3.63
C LEU A 28 1.22 -9.02 -3.72
N TYR A 29 1.91 -9.93 -3.04
CA TYR A 29 3.37 -10.01 -3.03
C TYR A 29 3.97 -10.45 -4.37
N CYS A 30 3.26 -11.31 -5.13
CA CYS A 30 3.65 -11.62 -6.51
C CYS A 30 3.52 -10.40 -7.43
N LEU A 31 2.42 -9.64 -7.31
CA LEU A 31 2.22 -8.40 -8.08
C LEU A 31 3.28 -7.34 -7.75
N ALA A 32 3.70 -7.27 -6.49
CA ALA A 32 4.75 -6.36 -6.04
C ALA A 32 6.19 -6.84 -6.33
N GLY A 33 6.35 -7.99 -6.99
CA GLY A 33 7.67 -8.57 -7.25
C GLY A 33 8.45 -8.96 -5.99
N VAL A 34 7.75 -9.21 -4.86
CA VAL A 34 8.35 -9.72 -3.62
C VAL A 34 8.46 -11.24 -3.66
N LEU A 35 7.44 -11.91 -4.23
CA LEU A 35 7.43 -13.35 -4.43
C LEU A 35 7.56 -13.68 -5.92
N PRO A 36 8.30 -14.72 -6.28
CA PRO A 36 8.43 -15.15 -7.66
C PRO A 36 7.10 -15.72 -8.19
N VAL A 37 6.85 -15.54 -9.49
CA VAL A 37 5.69 -16.09 -10.19
C VAL A 37 6.09 -17.39 -10.87
N ALA A 38 5.50 -18.52 -10.45
CA ALA A 38 5.83 -19.84 -10.99
C ALA A 38 5.38 -20.04 -12.45
N ARG A 39 4.22 -19.44 -12.83
CA ARG A 39 3.66 -19.46 -14.20
C ARG A 39 2.90 -18.18 -14.47
N GLY A 40 2.93 -17.72 -15.74
CA GLY A 40 2.34 -16.44 -16.12
C GLY A 40 3.33 -15.30 -16.02
N GLN A 41 2.85 -14.06 -15.96
CA GLN A 41 3.70 -12.88 -15.89
C GLN A 41 3.01 -11.75 -15.15
N VAL A 42 3.80 -10.94 -14.46
CA VAL A 42 3.40 -9.62 -13.95
C VAL A 42 4.03 -8.57 -14.82
N ARG A 43 3.26 -7.54 -15.17
CA ARG A 43 3.76 -6.39 -15.93
C ARG A 43 3.51 -5.10 -15.15
N PHE A 44 4.50 -4.24 -15.15
CA PHE A 44 4.38 -2.87 -14.66
C PHE A 44 4.60 -1.91 -15.84
N GLU A 45 3.63 -1.06 -16.12
CA GLU A 45 3.63 -0.13 -17.27
C GLU A 45 4.03 -0.84 -18.61
N GLY A 46 3.47 -2.03 -18.84
CA GLY A 46 3.72 -2.83 -20.03
C GLY A 46 5.02 -3.67 -20.01
N ARG A 47 5.97 -3.38 -19.11
CA ARG A 47 7.23 -4.13 -18.97
C ARG A 47 7.06 -5.35 -18.06
N PRO A 48 7.47 -6.56 -18.46
CA PRO A 48 7.40 -7.73 -17.59
C PRO A 48 8.38 -7.60 -16.43
N LEU A 49 7.97 -8.00 -15.22
CA LEU A 49 8.86 -8.08 -14.05
C LEU A 49 9.71 -9.36 -14.06
N GLY A 50 9.21 -10.41 -14.71
CA GLY A 50 9.99 -11.65 -14.87
C GLY A 50 11.20 -11.41 -15.77
N GLY A 51 12.38 -11.82 -15.30
CA GLY A 51 13.66 -11.61 -16.00
C GLY A 51 14.42 -10.36 -15.55
N LEU A 52 13.85 -9.51 -14.71
CA LEU A 52 14.60 -8.46 -14.01
C LEU A 52 15.50 -9.08 -12.93
N SER A 53 16.68 -8.50 -12.73
CA SER A 53 17.56 -8.83 -11.61
C SER A 53 16.93 -8.37 -10.28
N ASP A 54 17.41 -8.92 -9.16
CA ASP A 54 16.96 -8.51 -7.81
C ASP A 54 17.22 -7.02 -7.56
N GLU A 55 18.28 -6.46 -8.12
CA GLU A 55 18.60 -5.03 -8.01
C GLU A 55 17.60 -4.18 -8.80
N GLU A 56 17.26 -4.57 -10.03
CA GLU A 56 16.26 -3.89 -10.85
C GLU A 56 14.86 -3.92 -10.19
N ILE A 57 14.44 -5.09 -9.66
CA ILE A 57 13.17 -5.22 -8.94
C ILE A 57 13.19 -4.37 -7.64
N SER A 58 14.30 -4.37 -6.92
CA SER A 58 14.44 -3.57 -5.69
C SER A 58 14.40 -2.08 -5.98
N THR A 59 15.00 -1.64 -7.08
CA THR A 59 14.95 -0.26 -7.55
C THR A 59 13.52 0.12 -7.96
N LEU A 60 12.85 -0.74 -8.74
CA LEU A 60 11.45 -0.54 -9.13
C LEU A 60 10.53 -0.38 -7.90
N ARG A 61 10.68 -1.26 -6.89
CA ARG A 61 9.90 -1.16 -5.65
C ARG A 61 10.18 0.14 -4.91
N ARG A 62 11.43 0.53 -4.78
CA ARG A 62 11.83 1.75 -4.07
C ARG A 62 11.30 3.02 -4.72
N GLU A 63 11.23 3.07 -6.05
CA GLU A 63 10.88 4.27 -6.80
C GLU A 63 9.41 4.37 -7.15
N HIS A 64 8.74 3.23 -7.38
CA HIS A 64 7.40 3.21 -7.96
C HIS A 64 6.34 2.51 -7.11
N PHE A 65 6.71 1.79 -6.05
CA PHE A 65 5.76 1.03 -5.25
C PHE A 65 5.71 1.54 -3.82
N GLY A 66 4.49 1.67 -3.30
CA GLY A 66 4.24 1.89 -1.88
C GLY A 66 3.68 0.64 -1.22
N PHE A 67 3.86 0.51 0.10
CA PHE A 67 3.34 -0.62 0.87
C PHE A 67 2.65 -0.15 2.14
N VAL A 68 1.43 -0.66 2.36
CA VAL A 68 0.69 -0.50 3.62
C VAL A 68 0.37 -1.89 4.16
N PHE A 69 0.80 -2.18 5.39
CA PHE A 69 0.58 -3.46 6.07
C PHE A 69 -0.43 -3.31 7.21
N GLN A 70 -1.02 -4.41 7.63
CA GLN A 70 -2.07 -4.47 8.63
C GLN A 70 -1.68 -3.79 9.97
N TYR A 71 -0.43 -3.95 10.41
CA TYR A 71 0.08 -3.37 11.66
C TYR A 71 0.97 -2.14 11.45
N GLY A 72 0.93 -1.53 10.25
CA GLY A 72 1.73 -0.36 9.89
C GLY A 72 3.22 -0.62 9.74
N GLU A 73 3.80 -1.53 10.51
CA GLU A 73 5.21 -1.94 10.49
C GLU A 73 6.18 -0.74 10.45
N LEU A 74 5.98 0.19 11.39
CA LEU A 74 6.87 1.33 11.57
C LEU A 74 8.13 0.90 12.31
N LEU A 75 9.26 1.51 11.96
CA LEU A 75 10.53 1.30 12.66
C LEU A 75 10.47 2.03 14.02
N PRO A 76 10.56 1.30 15.16
CA PRO A 76 10.37 1.90 16.48
C PRO A 76 11.48 2.86 16.90
N GLU A 77 12.66 2.75 16.29
CA GLU A 77 13.82 3.62 16.53
C GLU A 77 13.70 4.98 15.87
N LEU A 78 12.86 5.10 14.83
CA LEU A 78 12.66 6.32 14.08
C LEU A 78 11.44 7.11 14.59
N THR A 79 11.51 8.43 14.45
CA THR A 79 10.33 9.26 14.65
C THR A 79 9.29 9.01 13.55
N ILE A 80 8.06 9.51 13.74
CA ILE A 80 6.98 9.46 12.73
C ILE A 80 7.43 10.12 11.43
N GLU A 81 8.08 11.27 11.52
CA GLU A 81 8.57 11.99 10.34
C GLU A 81 9.69 11.21 9.63
N GLU A 82 10.62 10.63 10.38
CA GLU A 82 11.69 9.80 9.81
C GLU A 82 11.16 8.51 9.18
N ASN A 83 10.18 7.83 9.81
CA ASN A 83 9.48 6.70 9.21
C ASN A 83 8.83 7.08 7.87
N THR A 84 8.14 8.22 7.85
CA THR A 84 7.48 8.71 6.63
C THR A 84 8.50 9.07 5.55
N ALA A 85 9.62 9.68 5.90
CA ALA A 85 10.68 10.08 4.96
C ALA A 85 11.51 8.90 4.41
N LEU A 86 11.40 7.71 5.02
CA LEU A 86 12.28 6.57 4.73
C LEU A 86 12.37 6.19 3.25
N PRO A 87 11.26 6.08 2.47
CA PRO A 87 11.34 5.76 1.05
C PRO A 87 12.17 6.77 0.25
N LEU A 88 12.01 8.06 0.53
CA LEU A 88 12.78 9.13 -0.12
C LEU A 88 14.27 9.04 0.24
N ARG A 89 14.57 8.71 1.50
CA ARG A 89 15.96 8.52 1.97
C ARG A 89 16.63 7.31 1.29
N LEU A 90 15.90 6.21 1.16
CA LEU A 90 16.35 5.02 0.44
C LEU A 90 16.53 5.27 -1.07
N ALA A 91 15.74 6.17 -1.66
CA ALA A 91 15.92 6.64 -3.03
C ALA A 91 17.07 7.67 -3.20
N GLY A 92 17.85 7.95 -2.13
CA GLY A 92 19.03 8.83 -2.19
C GLY A 92 18.75 10.31 -1.94
N GLN A 93 17.50 10.70 -1.63
CA GLN A 93 17.18 12.09 -1.34
C GLN A 93 17.87 12.57 -0.05
N ARG A 94 18.37 13.81 0.00
CA ARG A 94 18.98 14.41 1.18
C ARG A 94 17.98 14.51 2.35
N LYS A 95 18.49 14.44 3.60
CA LYS A 95 17.65 14.40 4.83
C LYS A 95 16.67 15.56 4.91
N GLY A 96 17.12 16.80 4.73
CA GLY A 96 16.27 17.99 4.86
C GLY A 96 15.06 17.98 3.91
N PRO A 97 15.25 17.87 2.58
CA PRO A 97 14.14 17.76 1.63
C PRO A 97 13.22 16.56 1.88
N ALA A 98 13.76 15.39 2.28
CA ALA A 98 12.96 14.21 2.57
C ALA A 98 12.04 14.42 3.80
N LEU A 99 12.57 15.03 4.89
CA LEU A 99 11.78 15.35 6.07
C LEU A 99 10.73 16.44 5.76
N ALA A 100 11.06 17.45 4.95
CA ALA A 100 10.08 18.46 4.55
C ALA A 100 8.90 17.84 3.80
N ALA A 101 9.16 16.97 2.81
CA ALA A 101 8.12 16.24 2.08
C ALA A 101 7.29 15.33 3.02
N ALA A 102 7.95 14.65 3.96
CA ALA A 102 7.27 13.83 4.97
C ALA A 102 6.33 14.68 5.83
N GLY A 103 6.80 15.86 6.28
CA GLY A 103 6.02 16.80 7.07
C GLY A 103 4.77 17.32 6.34
N GLU A 104 4.85 17.57 5.04
CA GLU A 104 3.69 17.96 4.22
C GLU A 104 2.62 16.86 4.17
N VAL A 105 3.04 15.61 3.91
CA VAL A 105 2.11 14.46 3.86
C VAL A 105 1.49 14.20 5.22
N LEU A 106 2.29 14.23 6.30
CA LEU A 106 1.80 14.10 7.67
C LEU A 106 0.80 15.20 8.04
N GLY A 107 1.05 16.43 7.61
CA GLY A 107 0.13 17.56 7.78
C GLY A 107 -1.23 17.29 7.12
N ARG A 108 -1.25 16.74 5.91
CA ARG A 108 -2.48 16.37 5.17
C ARG A 108 -3.29 15.27 5.86
N LEU A 109 -2.63 14.40 6.62
CA LEU A 109 -3.25 13.31 7.39
C LEU A 109 -3.51 13.67 8.86
N GLY A 110 -3.44 14.95 9.21
CA GLY A 110 -3.72 15.45 10.57
C GLY A 110 -2.66 15.10 11.61
N LEU A 111 -1.44 14.72 11.19
CA LEU A 111 -0.34 14.28 12.06
C LEU A 111 0.76 15.33 12.22
N GLY A 112 0.58 16.55 11.72
CA GLY A 112 1.61 17.59 11.71
C GLY A 112 2.22 17.93 13.07
N GLY A 113 1.41 17.86 14.14
CA GLY A 113 1.88 18.10 15.52
C GLY A 113 2.57 16.91 16.20
N LEU A 114 2.68 15.75 15.50
CA LEU A 114 3.21 14.51 16.08
C LEU A 114 4.54 14.07 15.46
N ARG A 115 5.13 14.88 14.59
CA ARG A 115 6.30 14.51 13.75
C ARG A 115 7.47 13.92 14.52
N GLU A 116 7.80 14.51 15.69
CA GLU A 116 8.93 14.10 16.53
C GLU A 116 8.60 12.91 17.44
N ARG A 117 7.33 12.48 17.50
CA ARG A 117 6.94 11.32 18.30
C ARG A 117 7.46 10.03 17.67
N ARG A 118 7.64 9.00 18.49
CA ARG A 118 7.97 7.64 18.06
C ARG A 118 6.70 6.80 17.95
N PRO A 119 6.70 5.68 17.22
CA PRO A 119 5.54 4.80 17.07
C PRO A 119 4.89 4.38 18.39
N SER A 120 5.68 4.17 19.45
CA SER A 120 5.18 3.83 20.79
C SER A 120 4.41 4.96 21.51
N GLN A 121 4.43 6.18 20.98
CA GLN A 121 3.82 7.37 21.57
C GLN A 121 2.55 7.83 20.86
N VAL A 122 2.04 7.02 19.92
CA VAL A 122 0.87 7.35 19.11
C VAL A 122 -0.14 6.20 19.14
N SER A 123 -1.41 6.50 18.84
CA SER A 123 -2.46 5.48 18.78
C SER A 123 -2.29 4.57 17.55
N GLY A 124 -2.97 3.40 17.54
CA GLY A 124 -2.98 2.49 16.41
C GLY A 124 -3.45 3.15 15.11
N GLY A 125 -4.53 3.95 15.17
CA GLY A 125 -5.01 4.71 14.00
C GLY A 125 -4.02 5.78 13.52
N GLN A 126 -3.31 6.44 14.45
CA GLN A 126 -2.24 7.38 14.08
C GLN A 126 -1.06 6.64 13.44
N SER A 127 -0.64 5.50 14.01
CA SER A 127 0.40 4.65 13.41
C SER A 127 0.04 4.20 12.00
N GLN A 128 -1.22 3.83 11.76
CA GLN A 128 -1.67 3.42 10.45
C GLN A 128 -1.68 4.59 9.45
N ARG A 129 -2.09 5.81 9.86
CA ARG A 129 -1.93 7.02 9.02
C ARG A 129 -0.47 7.32 8.69
N VAL A 130 0.45 7.06 9.61
CA VAL A 130 1.90 7.18 9.33
C VAL A 130 2.35 6.16 8.28
N ALA A 131 1.89 4.90 8.36
CA ALA A 131 2.17 3.89 7.35
C ALA A 131 1.63 4.29 5.96
N VAL A 132 0.44 4.87 5.90
CA VAL A 132 -0.13 5.46 4.69
C VAL A 132 0.73 6.63 4.17
N ALA A 133 1.15 7.54 5.06
CA ALA A 133 2.04 8.64 4.70
C ALA A 133 3.35 8.14 4.12
N ARG A 134 3.96 7.14 4.75
CA ARG A 134 5.19 6.49 4.28
C ARG A 134 5.00 5.86 2.90
N ALA A 135 3.89 5.18 2.67
CA ALA A 135 3.60 4.54 1.40
C ALA A 135 3.40 5.53 0.23
N LEU A 136 2.96 6.77 0.52
CA LEU A 136 2.57 7.76 -0.49
C LEU A 136 3.55 8.95 -0.63
N VAL A 137 4.53 9.10 0.27
CA VAL A 137 5.42 10.28 0.31
C VAL A 137 6.24 10.48 -0.96
N HIS A 138 6.66 9.39 -1.59
CA HIS A 138 7.46 9.39 -2.82
C HIS A 138 6.59 9.37 -4.10
N ARG A 139 5.25 9.53 -3.96
CA ARG A 139 4.26 9.54 -5.06
C ARG A 139 4.39 8.30 -5.95
N PRO A 140 4.24 7.10 -5.40
CA PRO A 140 4.41 5.87 -6.16
C PRO A 140 3.37 5.75 -7.28
N ALA A 141 3.67 4.96 -8.29
CA ALA A 141 2.71 4.61 -9.34
C ALA A 141 1.60 3.68 -8.80
N VAL A 142 1.94 2.80 -7.85
CA VAL A 142 1.00 1.87 -7.22
C VAL A 142 1.31 1.67 -5.74
N VAL A 143 0.26 1.56 -4.91
CA VAL A 143 0.35 1.10 -3.52
C VAL A 143 -0.27 -0.28 -3.40
N PHE A 144 0.46 -1.19 -2.79
CA PHE A 144 0.01 -2.51 -2.38
C PHE A 144 -0.36 -2.47 -0.89
N ALA A 145 -1.62 -2.76 -0.57
CA ALA A 145 -2.14 -2.67 0.79
C ALA A 145 -2.67 -4.03 1.26
N ASP A 146 -2.06 -4.58 2.30
CA ASP A 146 -2.47 -5.84 2.92
C ASP A 146 -3.23 -5.55 4.21
N GLU A 147 -4.56 -5.74 4.20
CA GLU A 147 -5.49 -5.46 5.31
C GLU A 147 -5.25 -4.08 5.96
N PRO A 148 -5.28 -2.96 5.18
CA PRO A 148 -4.76 -1.66 5.61
C PRO A 148 -5.48 -1.07 6.83
N THR A 149 -6.60 -1.64 7.26
CA THR A 149 -7.38 -1.19 8.41
C THR A 149 -7.71 -2.32 9.39
N GLY A 150 -7.19 -3.52 9.17
CA GLY A 150 -7.57 -4.72 9.93
C GLY A 150 -7.17 -4.71 11.42
N SER A 151 -6.31 -3.78 11.85
CA SER A 151 -5.94 -3.59 13.27
C SER A 151 -6.71 -2.46 13.97
N LEU A 152 -7.67 -1.82 13.30
CA LEU A 152 -8.39 -0.65 13.79
C LEU A 152 -9.86 -1.00 14.14
N ASP A 153 -10.43 -0.24 15.07
CA ASP A 153 -11.88 -0.23 15.25
C ASP A 153 -12.59 0.38 14.02
N SER A 154 -13.87 0.08 13.85
CA SER A 154 -14.63 0.41 12.63
C SER A 154 -14.70 1.92 12.32
N ALA A 155 -14.75 2.79 13.31
CA ALA A 155 -14.81 4.24 13.10
C ALA A 155 -13.47 4.78 12.61
N ASN A 156 -12.37 4.38 13.25
CA ASN A 156 -11.02 4.73 12.84
C ASN A 156 -10.66 4.10 11.47
N ALA A 157 -11.07 2.85 11.23
CA ALA A 157 -10.86 2.15 9.96
C ALA A 157 -11.43 2.94 8.77
N SER A 158 -12.70 3.38 8.87
CA SER A 158 -13.38 4.14 7.82
C SER A 158 -12.68 5.49 7.54
N ALA A 159 -12.29 6.22 8.60
CA ALA A 159 -11.61 7.50 8.48
C ALA A 159 -10.23 7.34 7.80
N VAL A 160 -9.41 6.42 8.28
CA VAL A 160 -8.07 6.14 7.73
C VAL A 160 -8.14 5.68 6.28
N LEU A 161 -9.09 4.79 5.95
CA LEU A 161 -9.27 4.33 4.57
C LEU A 161 -9.65 5.47 3.63
N LYS A 162 -10.60 6.32 4.04
CA LYS A 162 -11.02 7.48 3.24
C LYS A 162 -9.86 8.45 2.99
N GLU A 163 -9.07 8.75 4.00
CA GLU A 163 -7.88 9.59 3.90
C GLU A 163 -6.84 8.95 2.97
N PHE A 164 -6.58 7.65 3.11
CA PHE A 164 -5.66 6.89 2.27
C PHE A 164 -6.06 6.95 0.80
N LEU A 165 -7.30 6.52 0.47
CA LEU A 165 -7.76 6.49 -0.91
C LEU A 165 -7.89 7.89 -1.50
N GLY A 166 -8.31 8.88 -0.73
CA GLY A 166 -8.36 10.28 -1.14
C GLY A 166 -6.99 10.83 -1.52
N LEU A 167 -5.96 10.53 -0.70
CA LEU A 167 -4.60 10.95 -0.97
C LEU A 167 -4.02 10.23 -2.20
N ALA A 168 -4.21 8.92 -2.32
CA ALA A 168 -3.75 8.13 -3.47
C ALA A 168 -4.37 8.65 -4.78
N ARG A 169 -5.69 8.84 -4.82
CA ARG A 169 -6.40 9.40 -6.00
C ARG A 169 -5.91 10.79 -6.36
N SER A 170 -5.66 11.67 -5.38
CA SER A 170 -5.13 13.02 -5.63
C SER A 170 -3.74 13.03 -6.27
N GLN A 171 -2.98 11.94 -6.11
CA GLN A 171 -1.66 11.74 -6.70
C GLN A 171 -1.68 10.96 -8.03
N GLY A 172 -2.84 10.41 -8.43
CA GLY A 172 -2.95 9.49 -9.55
C GLY A 172 -2.32 8.12 -9.28
N THR A 173 -2.12 7.77 -8.01
CA THR A 173 -1.56 6.50 -7.56
C THR A 173 -2.62 5.41 -7.64
N ALA A 174 -2.33 4.30 -8.32
CA ALA A 174 -3.15 3.10 -8.29
C ALA A 174 -3.07 2.42 -6.91
N VAL A 175 -4.14 1.74 -6.50
CA VAL A 175 -4.15 0.98 -5.25
C VAL A 175 -4.62 -0.44 -5.52
N VAL A 176 -3.83 -1.43 -5.11
CA VAL A 176 -4.25 -2.83 -5.01
C VAL A 176 -4.34 -3.16 -3.54
N LEU A 177 -5.55 -3.38 -3.04
CA LEU A 177 -5.75 -3.73 -1.64
C LEU A 177 -6.35 -5.14 -1.51
N VAL A 178 -5.92 -5.85 -0.50
CA VAL A 178 -6.53 -7.11 -0.08
C VAL A 178 -7.22 -6.91 1.26
N THR A 179 -8.43 -7.43 1.40
CA THR A 179 -9.20 -7.33 2.64
C THR A 179 -10.24 -8.44 2.74
N HIS A 180 -10.64 -8.75 3.96
CA HIS A 180 -11.80 -9.59 4.23
C HIS A 180 -13.03 -8.74 4.64
N ASP A 181 -12.86 -7.41 4.79
CA ASP A 181 -13.94 -6.50 5.18
C ASP A 181 -14.71 -5.99 3.94
N PRO A 182 -16.03 -6.31 3.82
CA PRO A 182 -16.85 -5.83 2.71
C PRO A 182 -16.97 -4.31 2.65
N ALA A 183 -16.94 -3.61 3.79
CA ALA A 183 -17.04 -2.16 3.83
C ALA A 183 -15.78 -1.48 3.26
N VAL A 184 -14.62 -2.08 3.48
CA VAL A 184 -13.36 -1.66 2.87
C VAL A 184 -13.40 -1.93 1.36
N ALA A 185 -13.81 -3.12 0.94
CA ALA A 185 -13.90 -3.49 -0.46
C ALA A 185 -14.89 -2.63 -1.25
N ALA A 186 -15.98 -2.16 -0.61
CA ALA A 186 -16.96 -1.27 -1.23
C ALA A 186 -16.41 0.11 -1.63
N GLN A 187 -15.23 0.52 -1.11
CA GLN A 187 -14.58 1.79 -1.47
C GLN A 187 -13.75 1.69 -2.77
N ALA A 188 -13.58 0.47 -3.31
CA ALA A 188 -12.80 0.23 -4.52
C ALA A 188 -13.62 0.45 -5.79
N ASP A 189 -12.94 0.87 -6.86
CA ASP A 189 -13.52 1.06 -8.18
C ASP A 189 -13.79 -0.31 -8.87
N ARG A 190 -12.95 -1.30 -8.56
CA ARG A 190 -13.12 -2.70 -9.04
C ARG A 190 -12.91 -3.68 -7.90
N ARG A 191 -13.70 -4.73 -7.89
CA ARG A 191 -13.63 -5.79 -6.90
C ARG A 191 -13.34 -7.14 -7.55
N TYR A 192 -12.57 -7.94 -6.83
CA TYR A 192 -12.26 -9.32 -7.17
C TYR A 192 -12.51 -10.19 -5.95
N SER A 193 -12.92 -11.42 -6.17
CA SER A 193 -13.01 -12.44 -5.12
C SER A 193 -11.95 -13.50 -5.32
N MET A 194 -11.34 -13.94 -4.22
CA MET A 194 -10.33 -15.00 -4.25
C MET A 194 -10.76 -16.18 -3.38
N THR A 195 -10.94 -17.34 -4.02
CA THR A 195 -11.33 -18.59 -3.38
C THR A 195 -10.38 -19.70 -3.83
N ASP A 196 -9.75 -20.39 -2.89
CA ASP A 196 -8.83 -21.51 -3.14
C ASP A 196 -7.76 -21.26 -4.21
N GLY A 197 -7.22 -20.02 -4.21
CA GLY A 197 -6.19 -19.59 -5.15
C GLY A 197 -6.69 -19.24 -6.56
N VAL A 198 -8.00 -19.15 -6.76
CA VAL A 198 -8.66 -18.70 -8.00
C VAL A 198 -9.17 -17.28 -7.80
N LEU A 199 -8.78 -16.37 -8.70
CA LEU A 199 -9.27 -14.99 -8.72
C LEU A 199 -10.42 -14.88 -9.72
N SER A 200 -11.53 -14.35 -9.29
CA SER A 200 -12.71 -14.08 -10.12
C SER A 200 -13.09 -12.60 -10.06
N PRO A 201 -13.62 -12.01 -11.14
CA PRO A 201 -14.26 -10.69 -11.04
C PRO A 201 -15.33 -10.71 -9.94
N GLY A 202 -15.34 -9.69 -9.09
CA GLY A 202 -16.41 -9.49 -8.12
C GLY A 202 -17.67 -8.97 -8.81
N GLU A 203 -18.81 -9.09 -8.13
CA GLU A 203 -20.05 -8.51 -8.63
C GLU A 203 -19.91 -6.98 -8.78
N PRO A 204 -20.42 -6.37 -9.86
CA PRO A 204 -20.51 -4.92 -9.96
C PRO A 204 -21.41 -4.36 -8.85
N LEU A 205 -21.17 -3.11 -8.44
CA LEU A 205 -22.03 -2.36 -7.52
C LEU A 205 -23.40 -2.10 -8.12
#